data_1039eb91a579f13426bec1511bad4696
#
_entry.id   1039eb91a579f13426bec1511bad4696
#
_cell.length_a   1.000
_cell.length_b   1.000
_cell.length_c   1.000
_cell.angle_alpha   90.00
_cell.angle_beta   90.00
_cell.angle_gamma   90.00
#
_symmetry.space_group_name_H-M   'P 1'
#
loop_
_entity.id
_entity.type
_entity.pdbx_description
1 polymer ?
#
loop_
_entity_poly.entity_id
_entity_poly.type
_entity_poly.pdbx_seq_one_letter_code
_entity_poly.pdbx_strand_id
1 'polypeptide(L)'
;MTQRHHIRAFGRAASALAAALCTALALGAGTAVAAYPDHQITLVVPYAPGGGVDSVGRILSRGLAKELNQSVVVENRPGAGATVGAGYVKRAAADGYTVMVVDPALIINPSLMPNLPYDPLRDFRAVSMLTVSPLMLSVTNSLPAKSVAELQGLAKSGGQGLSFASAGIGTTPHMAGELFKLKTQGNFIHVPYKGSGPAMTDLISGQVQFSFSTIAAASPFVTTGKIRALATTGDKRSPEWPQLPTVAETVPGFKVLFWTGLFVPAQTPADVVAKLNAAVAKVWQSEEAQEALKKIGETPAPTMTAAQSQDFVQSESKMWATVVKDANIKVD
;
A
#
# COMPACT_ATOMS: atom_id res chain seq x y z
N MET A 1 -16.85 85.82 15.67
CA MET A 1 -17.16 84.49 16.29
C MET A 1 -17.20 83.32 15.26
N THR A 2 -16.59 83.41 14.11
CA THR A 2 -16.79 82.47 12.98
C THR A 2 -15.60 81.54 12.69
N GLN A 3 -14.45 81.66 13.34
CA GLN A 3 -13.22 80.93 12.98
C GLN A 3 -13.00 79.62 13.80
N ARG A 4 -13.75 79.37 14.85
CA ARG A 4 -13.58 78.18 15.70
C ARG A 4 -14.35 76.92 15.23
N HIS A 5 -15.32 77.06 14.32
CA HIS A 5 -16.12 75.94 13.82
C HIS A 5 -15.46 75.16 12.70
N HIS A 6 -14.61 75.76 11.86
CA HIS A 6 -13.98 75.10 10.73
C HIS A 6 -12.85 74.14 11.17
N ILE A 7 -12.12 74.46 12.23
CA ILE A 7 -10.99 73.61 12.70
C ILE A 7 -11.50 72.27 13.32
N ARG A 8 -12.69 72.27 13.94
CA ARG A 8 -13.29 71.05 14.52
C ARG A 8 -13.88 70.11 13.47
N ALA A 9 -14.30 70.63 12.33
CA ALA A 9 -14.83 69.81 11.22
C ALA A 9 -13.71 69.08 10.47
N PHE A 10 -12.56 69.71 10.25
CA PHE A 10 -11.41 69.08 9.63
C PHE A 10 -10.78 67.96 10.46
N GLY A 11 -10.70 68.13 11.77
CA GLY A 11 -10.17 67.09 12.65
C GLY A 11 -11.04 65.81 12.70
N ARG A 12 -12.38 65.98 12.61
CA ARG A 12 -13.29 64.82 12.58
C ARG A 12 -13.28 64.08 11.27
N ALA A 13 -13.11 64.77 10.14
CA ALA A 13 -12.98 64.15 8.81
C ALA A 13 -11.69 63.37 8.70
N ALA A 14 -10.55 63.91 9.18
CA ALA A 14 -9.26 63.24 9.17
C ALA A 14 -9.24 61.96 10.07
N SER A 15 -9.90 62.03 11.23
CA SER A 15 -10.00 60.84 12.13
C SER A 15 -10.90 59.75 11.53
N ALA A 16 -11.99 60.14 10.83
CA ALA A 16 -12.86 59.18 10.14
C ALA A 16 -12.17 58.47 8.95
N LEU A 17 -11.34 59.22 8.20
CA LEU A 17 -10.57 58.69 7.09
C LEU A 17 -9.46 57.73 7.59
N ALA A 18 -8.77 58.09 8.69
CA ALA A 18 -7.77 57.22 9.30
C ALA A 18 -8.38 55.93 9.88
N ALA A 19 -9.57 56.01 10.51
CA ALA A 19 -10.27 54.84 10.99
C ALA A 19 -10.75 53.91 9.86
N ALA A 20 -11.24 54.49 8.75
CA ALA A 20 -11.63 53.73 7.56
C ALA A 20 -10.46 53.03 6.88
N LEU A 21 -9.29 53.71 6.83
CA LEU A 21 -8.05 53.12 6.28
C LEU A 21 -7.52 51.96 7.15
N CYS A 22 -7.55 52.09 8.49
CA CYS A 22 -7.17 51.01 9.40
C CYS A 22 -8.12 49.81 9.31
N THR A 23 -9.43 50.07 9.12
CA THR A 23 -10.41 48.96 8.96
C THR A 23 -10.25 48.26 7.61
N ALA A 24 -9.92 49.01 6.53
CA ALA A 24 -9.63 48.40 5.22
C ALA A 24 -8.34 47.57 5.21
N LEU A 25 -7.29 47.98 5.95
CA LEU A 25 -6.08 47.18 6.11
C LEU A 25 -6.30 45.92 6.98
N ALA A 26 -7.19 45.98 7.96
CA ALA A 26 -7.50 44.82 8.82
C ALA A 26 -8.34 43.74 8.09
N LEU A 27 -9.16 44.12 7.11
CA LEU A 27 -9.94 43.22 6.25
C LEU A 27 -9.11 42.58 5.13
N GLY A 28 -7.91 43.08 4.84
CA GLY A 28 -6.98 42.55 3.84
C GLY A 28 -5.99 41.50 4.39
N ALA A 29 -5.94 41.24 5.70
CA ALA A 29 -5.17 40.16 6.26
C ALA A 29 -5.91 38.82 6.08
N GLY A 30 -6.05 38.40 4.80
CA GLY A 30 -6.41 37.03 4.49
C GLY A 30 -5.43 36.12 5.23
N THR A 31 -5.96 35.19 6.05
CA THR A 31 -5.15 34.15 6.66
C THR A 31 -4.40 33.47 5.54
N ALA A 32 -3.09 33.71 5.44
CA ALA A 32 -2.22 32.92 4.58
C ALA A 32 -2.33 31.49 5.13
N VAL A 33 -3.18 30.66 4.51
CA VAL A 33 -3.19 29.22 4.78
C VAL A 33 -1.79 28.76 4.37
N ALA A 34 -1.01 28.31 5.36
CA ALA A 34 0.32 27.78 5.10
C ALA A 34 0.21 26.73 3.99
N ALA A 35 1.04 26.88 2.94
CA ALA A 35 0.94 26.01 1.78
C ALA A 35 1.32 24.58 2.19
N TYR A 36 0.35 23.66 2.19
CA TYR A 36 0.61 22.24 2.42
C TYR A 36 1.74 21.71 1.50
N PRO A 37 2.70 20.87 2.00
CA PRO A 37 2.98 20.60 3.39
C PRO A 37 3.94 21.67 3.98
N ASP A 38 3.74 22.07 5.23
CA ASP A 38 4.60 22.98 5.98
C ASP A 38 5.35 22.32 7.14
N HIS A 39 5.05 21.04 7.41
CA HIS A 39 5.73 20.21 8.41
C HIS A 39 5.83 18.75 7.96
N GLN A 40 6.38 17.90 8.82
CA GLN A 40 6.66 16.49 8.56
C GLN A 40 5.39 15.70 8.22
N ILE A 41 5.47 14.83 7.19
CA ILE A 41 4.46 13.84 6.84
C ILE A 41 4.83 12.49 7.44
N THR A 42 3.87 11.82 8.07
CA THR A 42 3.99 10.42 8.54
C THR A 42 3.42 9.48 7.47
N LEU A 43 4.27 8.61 6.95
CA LEU A 43 3.89 7.56 6.00
C LEU A 43 3.76 6.24 6.74
N VAL A 44 2.52 5.85 7.03
CA VAL A 44 2.20 4.61 7.73
C VAL A 44 2.33 3.42 6.79
N VAL A 45 3.08 2.40 7.24
CA VAL A 45 3.17 1.08 6.62
C VAL A 45 2.57 0.07 7.59
N PRO A 46 1.44 -0.60 7.26
CA PRO A 46 0.72 -1.47 8.20
C PRO A 46 1.33 -2.87 8.34
N TYR A 47 2.64 -3.00 8.13
CA TYR A 47 3.40 -4.24 8.18
C TYR A 47 4.73 -4.08 8.89
N ALA A 48 5.32 -5.20 9.33
CA ALA A 48 6.68 -5.23 9.83
C ALA A 48 7.69 -4.82 8.73
N PRO A 49 8.83 -4.23 9.10
CA PRO A 49 9.88 -3.88 8.16
C PRO A 49 10.37 -5.08 7.33
N GLY A 50 10.85 -4.80 6.10
CA GLY A 50 11.49 -5.78 5.21
C GLY A 50 10.53 -6.49 4.23
N GLY A 51 9.24 -6.16 4.23
CA GLY A 51 8.28 -6.63 3.23
C GLY A 51 8.20 -5.71 2.00
N GLY A 52 7.44 -6.14 0.96
CA GLY A 52 7.26 -5.36 -0.27
C GLY A 52 6.64 -3.99 -0.02
N VAL A 53 5.57 -3.92 0.78
CA VAL A 53 4.93 -2.63 1.13
C VAL A 53 5.89 -1.69 1.86
N ASP A 54 6.71 -2.22 2.77
CA ASP A 54 7.71 -1.42 3.49
C ASP A 54 8.80 -0.91 2.54
N SER A 55 9.27 -1.76 1.62
CA SER A 55 10.29 -1.38 0.62
C SER A 55 9.77 -0.28 -0.30
N VAL A 56 8.56 -0.42 -0.85
CA VAL A 56 7.90 0.61 -1.67
C VAL A 56 7.69 1.89 -0.87
N GLY A 57 7.19 1.78 0.37
CA GLY A 57 6.98 2.91 1.27
C GLY A 57 8.25 3.72 1.51
N ARG A 58 9.40 3.06 1.70
CA ARG A 58 10.70 3.72 1.90
C ARG A 58 11.23 4.39 0.63
N ILE A 59 11.03 3.79 -0.55
CA ILE A 59 11.38 4.43 -1.83
C ILE A 59 10.52 5.68 -2.01
N LEU A 60 9.21 5.56 -1.81
CA LEU A 60 8.27 6.68 -1.92
C LEU A 60 8.58 7.80 -0.93
N SER A 61 8.85 7.47 0.34
CA SER A 61 9.20 8.43 1.40
C SER A 61 10.38 9.31 1.01
N ARG A 62 11.47 8.71 0.50
CA ARG A 62 12.65 9.46 0.03
C ARG A 62 12.33 10.38 -1.14
N GLY A 63 11.56 9.88 -2.11
CA GLY A 63 11.17 10.68 -3.27
C GLY A 63 10.23 11.84 -2.90
N LEU A 64 9.20 11.57 -2.09
CA LEU A 64 8.27 12.60 -1.62
C LEU A 64 8.98 13.66 -0.77
N ALA A 65 9.95 13.29 0.06
CA ALA A 65 10.71 14.26 0.85
C ALA A 65 11.44 15.27 -0.04
N LYS A 66 12.00 14.83 -1.18
CA LYS A 66 12.63 15.71 -2.18
C LYS A 66 11.59 16.57 -2.91
N GLU A 67 10.51 15.96 -3.42
CA GLU A 67 9.50 16.65 -4.21
C GLU A 67 8.70 17.70 -3.43
N LEU A 68 8.43 17.42 -2.15
CA LEU A 68 7.62 18.28 -1.29
C LEU A 68 8.48 19.22 -0.42
N ASN A 69 9.80 19.06 -0.44
CA ASN A 69 10.74 19.79 0.43
C ASN A 69 10.35 19.73 1.91
N GLN A 70 9.87 18.55 2.34
CA GLN A 70 9.45 18.29 3.72
C GLN A 70 9.87 16.87 4.13
N SER A 71 10.11 16.68 5.42
CA SER A 71 10.40 15.33 5.94
C SER A 71 9.21 14.40 5.74
N VAL A 72 9.45 13.19 5.21
CA VAL A 72 8.46 12.12 5.13
C VAL A 72 9.01 10.90 5.86
N VAL A 73 8.42 10.55 7.00
CA VAL A 73 8.92 9.50 7.88
C VAL A 73 8.05 8.25 7.80
N VAL A 74 8.68 7.11 7.56
CA VAL A 74 7.99 5.81 7.54
C VAL A 74 7.76 5.34 8.98
N GLU A 75 6.50 5.02 9.29
CA GLU A 75 6.08 4.44 10.56
C GLU A 75 5.45 3.07 10.31
N ASN A 76 6.09 2.00 10.80
CA ASN A 76 5.56 0.64 10.70
C ASN A 76 4.55 0.38 11.82
N ARG A 77 3.30 0.02 11.46
CA ARG A 77 2.21 -0.34 12.40
C ARG A 77 1.60 -1.70 12.03
N PRO A 78 2.33 -2.80 12.29
CA PRO A 78 1.93 -4.13 11.87
C PRO A 78 0.80 -4.70 12.71
N GLY A 79 0.05 -5.65 12.12
CA GLY A 79 -0.92 -6.48 12.83
C GLY A 79 -2.24 -6.67 12.09
N ALA A 80 -2.84 -7.85 12.30
CA ALA A 80 -4.12 -8.27 11.77
C ALA A 80 -4.30 -7.99 10.26
N GLY A 81 -3.33 -8.39 9.42
CA GLY A 81 -3.40 -8.20 7.97
C GLY A 81 -3.64 -6.74 7.56
N ALA A 82 -2.81 -5.82 8.05
CA ALA A 82 -2.90 -4.37 7.84
C ALA A 82 -4.00 -3.64 8.67
N THR A 83 -4.90 -4.34 9.33
CA THR A 83 -6.07 -3.74 10.01
C THR A 83 -5.67 -2.77 11.12
N VAL A 84 -4.59 -3.06 11.87
CA VAL A 84 -4.10 -2.17 12.95
C VAL A 84 -3.65 -0.83 12.38
N GLY A 85 -2.82 -0.82 11.34
CA GLY A 85 -2.34 0.40 10.70
C GLY A 85 -3.44 1.17 10.00
N ALA A 86 -4.34 0.48 9.29
CA ALA A 86 -5.50 1.10 8.64
C ALA A 86 -6.43 1.76 9.68
N GLY A 87 -6.73 1.07 10.79
CA GLY A 87 -7.53 1.64 11.88
C GLY A 87 -6.87 2.85 12.54
N TYR A 88 -5.55 2.94 12.58
CA TYR A 88 -4.82 4.11 13.02
C TYR A 88 -5.02 5.29 12.07
N VAL A 89 -4.78 5.09 10.76
CA VAL A 89 -4.92 6.15 9.75
C VAL A 89 -6.35 6.66 9.62
N LYS A 90 -7.35 5.78 9.72
CA LYS A 90 -8.76 6.19 9.76
C LYS A 90 -9.04 7.26 10.84
N ARG A 91 -8.38 7.16 12.01
CA ARG A 91 -8.57 8.08 13.14
C ARG A 91 -7.65 9.31 13.10
N ALA A 92 -6.73 9.36 12.16
CA ALA A 92 -5.83 10.50 11.99
C ALA A 92 -6.59 11.73 11.46
N ALA A 93 -6.02 12.91 11.65
CA ALA A 93 -6.54 14.13 11.05
C ALA A 93 -6.55 14.00 9.51
N ALA A 94 -7.62 14.50 8.89
CA ALA A 94 -7.78 14.46 7.44
C ALA A 94 -7.13 15.71 6.79
N ASP A 95 -5.86 15.96 7.09
CA ASP A 95 -5.08 17.13 6.66
C ASP A 95 -3.95 16.78 5.67
N GLY A 96 -3.76 15.47 5.41
CA GLY A 96 -2.72 14.97 4.50
C GLY A 96 -1.37 14.71 5.16
N TYR A 97 -1.18 14.97 6.46
CA TYR A 97 0.07 14.71 7.15
C TYR A 97 0.21 13.28 7.69
N THR A 98 -0.89 12.52 7.69
CA THR A 98 -0.85 11.06 7.89
C THR A 98 -1.34 10.39 6.62
N VAL A 99 -0.43 9.72 5.93
CA VAL A 99 -0.72 8.97 4.70
C VAL A 99 -0.39 7.49 4.92
N MET A 100 -0.96 6.59 4.12
CA MET A 100 -0.73 5.15 4.25
C MET A 100 -0.35 4.52 2.92
N VAL A 101 0.72 3.73 2.92
CA VAL A 101 1.00 2.79 1.83
C VAL A 101 0.50 1.42 2.24
N VAL A 102 -0.40 0.86 1.46
CA VAL A 102 -1.02 -0.44 1.74
C VAL A 102 -1.30 -1.21 0.44
N ASP A 103 -1.48 -2.49 0.58
CA ASP A 103 -1.77 -3.48 -0.46
C ASP A 103 -3.27 -3.86 -0.50
N PRO A 104 -3.70 -4.82 -1.36
CA PRO A 104 -5.09 -5.27 -1.43
C PRO A 104 -5.73 -5.74 -0.11
N ALA A 105 -4.95 -6.00 0.94
CA ALA A 105 -5.52 -6.37 2.24
C ALA A 105 -6.53 -5.34 2.75
N LEU A 106 -6.34 -4.06 2.43
CA LEU A 106 -7.27 -2.99 2.79
C LEU A 106 -8.71 -3.29 2.32
N ILE A 107 -8.85 -3.84 1.12
CA ILE A 107 -10.14 -4.09 0.45
C ILE A 107 -10.58 -5.57 0.47
N ILE A 108 -9.68 -6.49 0.78
CA ILE A 108 -9.98 -7.92 0.94
C ILE A 108 -10.60 -8.20 2.31
N ASN A 109 -10.05 -7.59 3.36
CA ASN A 109 -10.43 -7.84 4.75
C ASN A 109 -11.92 -7.66 5.05
N PRO A 110 -12.67 -6.72 4.45
CA PRO A 110 -14.12 -6.64 4.65
C PRO A 110 -14.89 -7.91 4.30
N SER A 111 -14.39 -8.69 3.36
CA SER A 111 -15.03 -9.96 2.96
C SER A 111 -14.65 -11.14 3.87
N LEU A 112 -13.61 -11.00 4.68
CA LEU A 112 -13.07 -12.04 5.55
C LEU A 112 -13.35 -11.79 7.04
N MET A 113 -13.40 -10.54 7.46
CA MET A 113 -13.45 -10.14 8.87
C MET A 113 -14.74 -9.36 9.15
N PRO A 114 -15.70 -9.93 9.90
CA PRO A 114 -17.01 -9.27 10.11
C PRO A 114 -16.94 -8.00 10.97
N ASN A 115 -15.90 -7.85 11.80
CA ASN A 115 -15.79 -6.74 12.77
C ASN A 115 -14.58 -5.85 12.48
N LEU A 116 -14.45 -5.38 11.23
CA LEU A 116 -13.40 -4.42 10.89
C LEU A 116 -13.65 -3.04 11.51
N PRO A 117 -12.59 -2.37 12.01
CA PRO A 117 -12.72 -1.02 12.56
C PRO A 117 -12.87 0.07 11.48
N TYR A 118 -12.92 -0.29 10.20
CA TYR A 118 -13.00 0.63 9.06
C TYR A 118 -13.82 0.04 7.90
N ASP A 119 -14.29 0.94 7.05
CA ASP A 119 -14.83 0.65 5.72
C ASP A 119 -13.85 1.22 4.68
N PRO A 120 -13.21 0.40 3.83
CA PRO A 120 -12.13 0.87 2.95
C PRO A 120 -12.57 1.90 1.93
N LEU A 121 -13.83 1.83 1.45
CA LEU A 121 -14.32 2.73 0.41
C LEU A 121 -14.92 4.03 0.97
N ARG A 122 -15.32 4.04 2.24
CA ARG A 122 -15.90 5.19 2.91
C ARG A 122 -14.89 5.97 3.74
N ASP A 123 -13.97 5.27 4.42
CA ASP A 123 -13.09 5.87 5.42
C ASP A 123 -11.74 6.30 4.84
N PHE A 124 -11.41 5.83 3.60
CA PHE A 124 -10.16 6.18 2.91
C PHE A 124 -10.42 6.70 1.51
N ARG A 125 -9.50 7.53 1.05
CA ARG A 125 -9.42 8.03 -0.32
C ARG A 125 -8.10 7.61 -0.94
N ALA A 126 -8.16 6.99 -2.12
CA ALA A 126 -6.98 6.66 -2.89
C ALA A 126 -6.35 7.93 -3.45
N VAL A 127 -5.06 8.11 -3.22
CA VAL A 127 -4.27 9.21 -3.78
C VAL A 127 -3.65 8.76 -5.10
N SER A 128 -2.98 7.61 -5.10
CA SER A 128 -2.31 7.08 -6.29
C SER A 128 -2.09 5.58 -6.13
N MET A 129 -2.21 4.83 -7.23
CA MET A 129 -1.61 3.50 -7.30
C MET A 129 -0.09 3.66 -7.44
N LEU A 130 0.67 2.83 -6.75
CA LEU A 130 2.13 2.96 -6.66
C LEU A 130 2.85 1.92 -7.51
N THR A 131 2.61 0.64 -7.24
CA THR A 131 3.23 -0.48 -7.96
C THR A 131 2.22 -1.56 -8.28
N VAL A 132 2.54 -2.37 -9.28
CA VAL A 132 1.83 -3.60 -9.63
C VAL A 132 2.86 -4.66 -10.04
N SER A 133 2.79 -5.84 -9.45
CA SER A 133 3.72 -6.94 -9.73
C SER A 133 3.10 -8.30 -9.42
N PRO A 134 3.61 -9.38 -10.00
CA PRO A 134 3.23 -10.71 -9.56
C PRO A 134 3.82 -11.01 -8.17
N LEU A 135 3.26 -11.99 -7.50
CA LEU A 135 3.93 -12.66 -6.38
C LEU A 135 4.89 -13.72 -6.89
N MET A 136 5.83 -14.12 -6.03
CA MET A 136 6.74 -15.24 -6.24
C MET A 136 6.32 -16.41 -5.35
N LEU A 137 6.11 -17.58 -5.95
CA LEU A 137 5.97 -18.85 -5.25
C LEU A 137 7.37 -19.39 -4.95
N SER A 138 7.71 -19.46 -3.69
CA SER A 138 9.01 -19.97 -3.21
C SER A 138 8.84 -21.09 -2.18
N VAL A 139 9.82 -21.99 -2.14
CA VAL A 139 9.86 -23.10 -1.19
C VAL A 139 11.15 -23.06 -0.39
N THR A 140 11.12 -23.64 0.84
CA THR A 140 12.34 -23.91 1.61
C THR A 140 13.25 -24.92 0.86
N ASN A 141 14.55 -24.81 1.04
CA ASN A 141 15.51 -25.71 0.36
C ASN A 141 15.40 -27.16 0.84
N SER A 142 14.89 -27.41 2.04
CA SER A 142 14.64 -28.75 2.58
C SER A 142 13.49 -29.48 1.89
N LEU A 143 12.56 -28.75 1.24
CA LEU A 143 11.48 -29.38 0.49
C LEU A 143 11.99 -29.87 -0.88
N PRO A 144 11.77 -31.14 -1.27
CA PRO A 144 12.28 -31.70 -2.51
C PRO A 144 11.50 -31.29 -3.76
N ALA A 145 10.71 -30.20 -3.73
CA ALA A 145 9.99 -29.67 -4.88
C ALA A 145 10.86 -28.72 -5.69
N LYS A 146 10.95 -28.95 -7.01
CA LYS A 146 11.66 -28.10 -7.99
C LYS A 146 10.72 -27.45 -9.01
N SER A 147 9.43 -27.78 -8.97
CA SER A 147 8.40 -27.26 -9.85
C SER A 147 7.07 -27.11 -9.11
N VAL A 148 6.13 -26.36 -9.71
CA VAL A 148 4.75 -26.24 -9.21
C VAL A 148 4.08 -27.61 -9.18
N ALA A 149 4.29 -28.44 -10.22
CA ALA A 149 3.72 -29.78 -10.30
C ALA A 149 4.22 -30.72 -9.17
N GLU A 150 5.53 -30.66 -8.87
CA GLU A 150 6.09 -31.45 -7.76
C GLU A 150 5.56 -30.97 -6.40
N LEU A 151 5.41 -29.66 -6.18
CA LEU A 151 4.77 -29.12 -4.97
C LEU A 151 3.33 -29.64 -4.80
N GLN A 152 2.54 -29.65 -5.89
CA GLN A 152 1.20 -30.24 -5.90
C GLN A 152 1.22 -31.73 -5.59
N GLY A 153 2.15 -32.48 -6.18
CA GLY A 153 2.32 -33.91 -5.93
C GLY A 153 2.58 -34.23 -4.46
N LEU A 154 3.50 -33.48 -3.85
CA LEU A 154 3.81 -33.61 -2.42
C LEU A 154 2.58 -33.30 -1.53
N ALA A 155 1.79 -32.30 -1.85
CA ALA A 155 0.60 -31.95 -1.10
C ALA A 155 -0.53 -33.00 -1.20
N LYS A 156 -0.52 -33.84 -2.25
CA LYS A 156 -1.52 -34.90 -2.48
C LYS A 156 -1.08 -36.27 -1.98
N SER A 157 0.21 -36.50 -1.74
CA SER A 157 0.77 -37.80 -1.42
C SER A 157 0.45 -38.34 -0.01
N GLY A 158 -0.35 -37.62 0.75
CA GLY A 158 -0.79 -38.00 2.10
C GLY A 158 0.26 -37.67 3.16
N GLY A 159 -0.16 -37.06 4.26
CA GLY A 159 0.73 -36.64 5.34
C GLY A 159 0.07 -35.49 6.13
N GLN A 160 0.85 -34.87 7.00
CA GLN A 160 0.36 -33.76 7.84
C GLN A 160 -0.02 -32.48 7.07
N GLY A 161 0.11 -32.47 5.72
CA GLY A 161 -0.06 -31.28 4.89
C GLY A 161 1.21 -30.43 4.82
N LEU A 162 1.26 -29.53 3.81
CA LEU A 162 2.36 -28.57 3.66
C LEU A 162 1.90 -27.21 4.18
N SER A 163 2.66 -26.63 5.09
CA SER A 163 2.35 -25.29 5.59
C SER A 163 2.87 -24.20 4.66
N PHE A 164 2.08 -23.15 4.51
CA PHE A 164 2.50 -21.96 3.77
C PHE A 164 2.41 -20.69 4.62
N ALA A 165 3.43 -19.86 4.47
CA ALA A 165 3.50 -18.56 5.14
C ALA A 165 2.82 -17.47 4.32
N SER A 166 2.21 -16.52 5.01
CA SER A 166 1.76 -15.25 4.44
C SER A 166 2.15 -14.05 5.31
N ALA A 167 2.00 -12.84 4.76
CA ALA A 167 2.20 -11.60 5.52
C ALA A 167 1.06 -11.30 6.53
N GLY A 168 0.09 -12.21 6.65
CA GLY A 168 -1.06 -12.13 7.55
C GLY A 168 -2.36 -12.50 6.85
N ILE A 169 -3.39 -12.73 7.66
CA ILE A 169 -4.74 -13.04 7.18
C ILE A 169 -5.25 -11.88 6.31
N GLY A 170 -5.91 -12.20 5.19
CA GLY A 170 -6.48 -11.20 4.27
C GLY A 170 -5.46 -10.51 3.36
N THR A 171 -4.15 -10.80 3.50
CA THR A 171 -3.14 -10.26 2.57
C THR A 171 -3.16 -10.99 1.24
N THR A 172 -2.67 -10.35 0.18
CA THR A 172 -2.57 -10.98 -1.16
C THR A 172 -1.76 -12.29 -1.14
N PRO A 173 -0.64 -12.42 -0.39
CA PRO A 173 0.02 -13.71 -0.17
C PRO A 173 -0.87 -14.82 0.41
N HIS A 174 -1.71 -14.50 1.39
CA HIS A 174 -2.69 -15.44 1.95
C HIS A 174 -3.69 -15.87 0.86
N MET A 175 -4.30 -14.90 0.18
CA MET A 175 -5.29 -15.16 -0.87
C MET A 175 -4.72 -15.99 -2.02
N ALA A 176 -3.44 -15.79 -2.37
CA ALA A 176 -2.75 -16.60 -3.36
C ALA A 176 -2.61 -18.07 -2.90
N GLY A 177 -2.26 -18.28 -1.63
CA GLY A 177 -2.17 -19.60 -1.03
C GLY A 177 -3.52 -20.33 -1.00
N GLU A 178 -4.58 -19.65 -0.59
CA GLU A 178 -5.93 -20.22 -0.56
C GLU A 178 -6.49 -20.50 -1.97
N LEU A 179 -6.25 -19.61 -2.94
CA LEU A 179 -6.61 -19.86 -4.34
C LEU A 179 -5.83 -21.06 -4.90
N PHE A 180 -4.55 -21.20 -4.54
CA PHE A 180 -3.73 -22.34 -4.93
C PHE A 180 -4.26 -23.65 -4.32
N LYS A 181 -4.60 -23.65 -3.03
CA LYS A 181 -5.25 -24.75 -2.32
C LYS A 181 -6.56 -25.17 -3.03
N LEU A 182 -7.42 -24.20 -3.30
CA LEU A 182 -8.71 -24.43 -3.97
C LEU A 182 -8.52 -25.08 -5.36
N LYS A 183 -7.66 -24.49 -6.20
CA LYS A 183 -7.46 -24.95 -7.58
C LYS A 183 -6.75 -26.29 -7.70
N THR A 184 -5.87 -26.59 -6.75
CA THR A 184 -5.05 -27.82 -6.77
C THR A 184 -5.60 -28.94 -5.92
N GLN A 185 -6.55 -28.64 -5.01
CA GLN A 185 -7.07 -29.54 -4.00
C GLN A 185 -5.96 -30.18 -3.14
N GLY A 186 -4.85 -29.44 -2.95
CA GLY A 186 -3.73 -29.85 -2.12
C GLY A 186 -4.03 -29.67 -0.63
N ASN A 187 -3.44 -30.55 0.21
CA ASN A 187 -3.51 -30.39 1.66
C ASN A 187 -2.51 -29.32 2.11
N PHE A 188 -2.96 -28.08 2.20
CA PHE A 188 -2.15 -26.92 2.61
C PHE A 188 -2.71 -26.28 3.87
N ILE A 189 -1.80 -25.88 4.78
CA ILE A 189 -2.11 -25.26 6.07
C ILE A 189 -1.55 -23.84 6.06
N HIS A 190 -2.40 -22.85 6.27
CA HIS A 190 -1.98 -21.45 6.33
C HIS A 190 -1.34 -21.10 7.68
N VAL A 191 -0.18 -20.43 7.65
CA VAL A 191 0.51 -19.87 8.82
C VAL A 191 0.66 -18.36 8.64
N PRO A 192 -0.15 -17.54 9.33
CA PRO A 192 -0.10 -16.09 9.20
C PRO A 192 1.02 -15.47 10.04
N TYR A 193 1.71 -14.47 9.46
CA TYR A 193 2.74 -13.65 10.13
C TYR A 193 2.33 -12.17 10.16
N LYS A 194 3.06 -11.34 10.92
CA LYS A 194 2.83 -9.88 10.98
C LYS A 194 3.54 -9.11 9.86
N GLY A 195 3.76 -9.76 8.70
CA GLY A 195 4.44 -9.21 7.53
C GLY A 195 5.34 -10.24 6.86
N SER A 196 5.85 -9.92 5.66
CA SER A 196 6.70 -10.83 4.88
C SER A 196 8.06 -11.10 5.51
N GLY A 197 8.64 -10.14 6.26
CA GLY A 197 9.95 -10.31 6.90
C GLY A 197 10.01 -11.54 7.81
N PRO A 198 9.20 -11.65 8.87
CA PRO A 198 9.15 -12.84 9.72
C PRO A 198 8.72 -14.11 8.97
N ALA A 199 7.82 -14.02 7.99
CA ALA A 199 7.43 -15.15 7.15
C ALA A 199 8.63 -15.73 6.37
N MET A 200 9.49 -14.87 5.80
CA MET A 200 10.70 -15.30 5.10
C MET A 200 11.72 -15.95 6.04
N THR A 201 11.85 -15.49 7.27
CA THR A 201 12.73 -16.11 8.27
C THR A 201 12.35 -17.57 8.50
N ASP A 202 11.06 -17.85 8.69
CA ASP A 202 10.56 -19.19 8.94
C ASP A 202 10.55 -20.07 7.67
N LEU A 203 10.40 -19.48 6.50
CA LEU A 203 10.58 -20.20 5.24
C LEU A 203 12.05 -20.65 5.04
N ILE A 204 13.01 -19.76 5.33
CA ILE A 204 14.44 -20.07 5.23
C ILE A 204 14.84 -21.19 6.19
N SER A 205 14.33 -21.14 7.42
CA SER A 205 14.61 -22.15 8.44
C SER A 205 13.87 -23.48 8.23
N GLY A 206 12.88 -23.53 7.31
CA GLY A 206 12.08 -24.72 7.04
C GLY A 206 10.92 -24.98 8.01
N GLN A 207 10.60 -24.00 8.88
CA GLN A 207 9.42 -24.08 9.75
C GLN A 207 8.12 -24.11 8.93
N VAL A 208 8.11 -23.45 7.79
CA VAL A 208 7.06 -23.53 6.78
C VAL A 208 7.65 -23.98 5.45
N GLN A 209 6.85 -24.66 4.62
CA GLN A 209 7.35 -25.32 3.43
C GLN A 209 7.39 -24.43 2.21
N PHE A 210 6.41 -23.50 2.07
CA PHE A 210 6.36 -22.58 0.93
C PHE A 210 5.69 -21.26 1.31
N SER A 211 5.81 -20.30 0.41
CA SER A 211 5.14 -19.00 0.53
C SER A 211 4.87 -18.43 -0.85
N PHE A 212 3.74 -17.76 -0.99
CA PHE A 212 3.56 -16.71 -1.98
C PHE A 212 4.01 -15.40 -1.34
N SER A 213 4.98 -14.72 -1.95
CA SER A 213 5.57 -13.50 -1.37
C SER A 213 5.73 -12.44 -2.44
N THR A 214 5.80 -11.18 -2.06
CA THR A 214 6.23 -10.15 -3.01
C THR A 214 7.64 -10.47 -3.51
N ILE A 215 7.94 -10.12 -4.76
CA ILE A 215 9.29 -10.28 -5.32
C ILE A 215 10.31 -9.54 -4.44
N ALA A 216 9.96 -8.34 -3.98
CA ALA A 216 10.77 -7.56 -3.05
C ALA A 216 11.20 -8.32 -1.79
N ALA A 217 10.29 -9.12 -1.21
CA ALA A 217 10.59 -9.88 0.00
C ALA A 217 11.38 -11.16 -0.28
N ALA A 218 11.13 -11.83 -1.42
CA ALA A 218 11.71 -13.14 -1.73
C ALA A 218 13.04 -13.07 -2.49
N SER A 219 13.20 -12.12 -3.42
CA SER A 219 14.33 -12.08 -4.36
C SER A 219 15.71 -12.07 -3.70
N PRO A 220 15.98 -11.35 -2.59
CA PRO A 220 17.29 -11.39 -1.95
C PRO A 220 17.68 -12.78 -1.46
N PHE A 221 16.70 -13.58 -1.04
CA PHE A 221 16.93 -14.93 -0.53
C PHE A 221 16.99 -15.98 -1.64
N VAL A 222 16.27 -15.77 -2.73
CA VAL A 222 16.37 -16.58 -3.95
C VAL A 222 17.74 -16.39 -4.61
N THR A 223 18.19 -15.14 -4.77
CA THR A 223 19.47 -14.80 -5.37
C THR A 223 20.66 -15.35 -4.58
N THR A 224 20.54 -15.39 -3.24
CA THR A 224 21.57 -15.97 -2.34
C THR A 224 21.40 -17.47 -2.11
N GLY A 225 20.44 -18.13 -2.77
CA GLY A 225 20.21 -19.56 -2.69
C GLY A 225 19.67 -20.04 -1.33
N LYS A 226 19.13 -19.16 -0.49
CA LYS A 226 18.55 -19.52 0.82
C LYS A 226 17.16 -20.14 0.72
N ILE A 227 16.42 -19.82 -0.33
CA ILE A 227 15.14 -20.43 -0.72
C ILE A 227 15.14 -20.67 -2.21
N ARG A 228 14.21 -21.49 -2.71
CA ARG A 228 14.04 -21.79 -4.14
C ARG A 228 12.75 -21.19 -4.66
N ALA A 229 12.84 -20.35 -5.72
CA ALA A 229 11.68 -19.90 -6.46
C ALA A 229 11.21 -20.99 -7.44
N LEU A 230 9.90 -21.21 -7.50
CA LEU A 230 9.28 -22.17 -8.43
C LEU A 230 8.55 -21.49 -9.59
N ALA A 231 7.88 -20.36 -9.33
CA ALA A 231 7.04 -19.67 -10.34
C ALA A 231 6.69 -18.25 -9.88
N THR A 232 6.11 -17.47 -10.80
CA THR A 232 5.46 -16.19 -10.52
C THR A 232 3.94 -16.29 -10.72
N THR A 233 3.15 -15.40 -10.12
CA THR A 233 1.66 -15.47 -10.15
C THR A 233 1.02 -14.64 -11.25
N GLY A 234 1.81 -13.98 -12.09
CA GLY A 234 1.34 -13.19 -13.23
C GLY A 234 0.73 -14.05 -14.34
N ASP A 235 0.10 -13.41 -15.30
CA ASP A 235 -0.41 -14.03 -16.53
C ASP A 235 0.69 -14.26 -17.58
N LYS A 236 1.84 -13.59 -17.41
CA LYS A 236 3.05 -13.72 -18.21
C LYS A 236 4.25 -13.85 -17.31
N ARG A 237 5.33 -14.45 -17.81
CA ARG A 237 6.61 -14.51 -17.10
C ARG A 237 7.14 -13.11 -16.84
N SER A 238 7.71 -12.92 -15.63
CA SER A 238 8.32 -11.64 -15.28
C SER A 238 9.56 -11.36 -16.12
N PRO A 239 9.72 -10.15 -16.68
CA PRO A 239 10.95 -9.77 -17.39
C PRO A 239 12.21 -9.86 -16.51
N GLU A 240 12.09 -9.63 -15.21
CA GLU A 240 13.19 -9.71 -14.24
C GLU A 240 13.52 -11.16 -13.85
N TRP A 241 12.58 -12.09 -14.05
CA TRP A 241 12.71 -13.52 -13.73
C TRP A 241 12.25 -14.40 -14.89
N PRO A 242 12.79 -14.24 -16.11
CA PRO A 242 12.29 -14.90 -17.32
C PRO A 242 12.44 -16.43 -17.29
N GLN A 243 13.34 -16.94 -16.45
CA GLN A 243 13.54 -18.37 -16.23
C GLN A 243 12.43 -19.01 -15.39
N LEU A 244 11.68 -18.22 -14.60
CA LEU A 244 10.60 -18.75 -13.81
C LEU A 244 9.31 -18.84 -14.65
N PRO A 245 8.65 -20.01 -14.67
CA PRO A 245 7.32 -20.12 -15.27
C PRO A 245 6.30 -19.31 -14.48
N THR A 246 5.12 -19.14 -15.05
CA THR A 246 3.97 -18.69 -14.26
C THR A 246 3.28 -19.89 -13.59
N VAL A 247 2.63 -19.66 -12.45
CA VAL A 247 1.79 -20.70 -11.83
C VAL A 247 0.70 -21.15 -12.81
N ALA A 248 0.19 -20.24 -13.64
CA ALA A 248 -0.84 -20.52 -14.65
C ALA A 248 -0.41 -21.57 -15.71
N GLU A 249 0.90 -21.70 -15.98
CA GLU A 249 1.43 -22.73 -16.90
C GLU A 249 1.19 -24.15 -16.37
N THR A 250 1.03 -24.32 -15.04
CA THR A 250 0.72 -25.60 -14.39
C THR A 250 -0.70 -25.66 -13.85
N VAL A 251 -1.25 -24.53 -13.38
CA VAL A 251 -2.57 -24.40 -12.76
C VAL A 251 -3.41 -23.43 -13.60
N PRO A 252 -4.16 -23.90 -14.60
CA PRO A 252 -4.90 -23.03 -15.50
C PRO A 252 -5.82 -22.04 -14.78
N GLY A 253 -5.81 -20.78 -15.23
CA GLY A 253 -6.62 -19.72 -14.65
C GLY A 253 -6.14 -19.25 -13.25
N PHE A 254 -4.94 -19.61 -12.81
CA PHE A 254 -4.34 -19.02 -11.65
C PHE A 254 -3.72 -17.66 -12.03
N LYS A 255 -4.23 -16.59 -11.44
CA LYS A 255 -3.68 -15.24 -11.59
C LYS A 255 -3.90 -14.47 -10.32
N VAL A 256 -2.82 -13.96 -9.75
CA VAL A 256 -2.86 -13.05 -8.60
C VAL A 256 -1.83 -11.95 -8.82
N LEU A 257 -2.26 -10.70 -8.80
CA LEU A 257 -1.39 -9.55 -8.84
C LEU A 257 -1.37 -8.87 -7.47
N PHE A 258 -0.20 -8.47 -7.08
CA PHE A 258 0.03 -7.63 -5.93
C PHE A 258 0.15 -6.18 -6.41
N TRP A 259 -0.50 -5.27 -5.72
CA TRP A 259 -0.36 -3.85 -5.97
C TRP A 259 -0.17 -3.10 -4.64
N THR A 260 0.41 -1.93 -4.70
CA THR A 260 0.43 -0.99 -3.58
C THR A 260 -0.21 0.33 -3.98
N GLY A 261 -0.83 0.99 -3.02
CA GLY A 261 -1.45 2.29 -3.22
C GLY A 261 -1.17 3.22 -2.05
N LEU A 262 -1.16 4.53 -2.33
CA LEU A 262 -1.12 5.60 -1.34
C LEU A 262 -2.54 6.05 -1.01
N PHE A 263 -2.86 6.08 0.28
CA PHE A 263 -4.18 6.42 0.79
C PHE A 263 -4.09 7.49 1.87
N VAL A 264 -5.16 8.24 2.02
CA VAL A 264 -5.38 9.24 3.07
C VAL A 264 -6.76 9.04 3.71
N PRO A 265 -7.07 9.62 4.89
CA PRO A 265 -8.43 9.68 5.41
C PRO A 265 -9.38 10.30 4.36
N ALA A 266 -10.62 9.79 4.28
CA ALA A 266 -11.56 10.14 3.21
C ALA A 266 -11.87 11.64 3.10
N GLN A 267 -11.85 12.37 4.23
CA GLN A 267 -12.15 13.80 4.31
C GLN A 267 -10.96 14.70 3.96
N THR A 268 -9.82 14.14 3.56
CA THR A 268 -8.64 14.95 3.17
C THR A 268 -8.99 15.89 2.02
N PRO A 269 -8.66 17.20 2.11
CA PRO A 269 -8.97 18.18 1.09
C PRO A 269 -8.51 17.79 -0.31
N ALA A 270 -9.29 18.14 -1.32
CA ALA A 270 -9.03 17.71 -2.70
C ALA A 270 -7.72 18.26 -3.27
N ASP A 271 -7.35 19.48 -2.91
CA ASP A 271 -6.09 20.12 -3.29
C ASP A 271 -4.87 19.43 -2.66
N VAL A 272 -4.96 18.97 -1.41
CA VAL A 272 -3.94 18.18 -0.75
C VAL A 272 -3.77 16.83 -1.46
N VAL A 273 -4.88 16.16 -1.78
CA VAL A 273 -4.85 14.88 -2.53
C VAL A 273 -4.25 15.09 -3.91
N ALA A 274 -4.62 16.16 -4.64
CA ALA A 274 -4.06 16.46 -5.95
C ALA A 274 -2.55 16.75 -5.88
N LYS A 275 -2.10 17.47 -4.85
CA LYS A 275 -0.68 17.77 -4.64
C LYS A 275 0.13 16.49 -4.33
N LEU A 276 -0.38 15.62 -3.48
CA LEU A 276 0.24 14.32 -3.20
C LEU A 276 0.28 13.43 -4.45
N ASN A 277 -0.82 13.35 -5.22
CA ASN A 277 -0.87 12.58 -6.48
C ASN A 277 0.18 13.07 -7.48
N ALA A 278 0.27 14.40 -7.69
CA ALA A 278 1.28 14.99 -8.57
C ALA A 278 2.71 14.71 -8.09
N ALA A 279 2.97 14.78 -6.78
CA ALA A 279 4.27 14.46 -6.22
C ALA A 279 4.65 12.98 -6.44
N VAL A 280 3.71 12.04 -6.21
CA VAL A 280 3.92 10.61 -6.51
C VAL A 280 4.27 10.40 -7.97
N ALA A 281 3.54 11.03 -8.91
CA ALA A 281 3.80 10.90 -10.33
C ALA A 281 5.23 11.34 -10.70
N LYS A 282 5.72 12.45 -10.13
CA LYS A 282 7.09 12.90 -10.32
C LYS A 282 8.13 11.96 -9.72
N VAL A 283 7.87 11.44 -8.51
CA VAL A 283 8.75 10.46 -7.87
C VAL A 283 8.94 9.25 -8.78
N TRP A 284 7.85 8.69 -9.32
CA TRP A 284 7.92 7.49 -10.19
C TRP A 284 8.50 7.75 -11.57
N GLN A 285 8.57 9.01 -12.01
CA GLN A 285 9.29 9.40 -13.24
C GLN A 285 10.79 9.55 -13.02
N SER A 286 11.27 9.66 -11.77
CA SER A 286 12.70 9.79 -11.49
C SER A 286 13.44 8.48 -11.72
N GLU A 287 14.62 8.57 -12.33
CA GLU A 287 15.51 7.43 -12.57
C GLU A 287 15.86 6.69 -11.26
N GLU A 288 16.14 7.45 -10.19
CA GLU A 288 16.45 6.91 -8.86
C GLU A 288 15.33 5.99 -8.34
N ALA A 289 14.06 6.41 -8.46
CA ALA A 289 12.93 5.60 -7.99
C ALA A 289 12.69 4.39 -8.89
N GLN A 290 12.81 4.53 -10.20
CA GLN A 290 12.67 3.43 -11.16
C GLN A 290 13.73 2.35 -10.94
N GLU A 291 15.00 2.74 -10.79
CA GLU A 291 16.06 1.81 -10.46
C GLU A 291 15.86 1.13 -9.09
N ALA A 292 15.41 1.88 -8.09
CA ALA A 292 15.13 1.32 -6.77
C ALA A 292 14.00 0.31 -6.81
N LEU A 293 12.90 0.58 -7.54
CA LEU A 293 11.80 -0.36 -7.75
C LEU A 293 12.26 -1.61 -8.50
N LYS A 294 13.02 -1.44 -9.59
CA LYS A 294 13.57 -2.56 -10.35
C LYS A 294 14.43 -3.49 -9.50
N LYS A 295 15.28 -2.94 -8.62
CA LYS A 295 16.13 -3.72 -7.71
C LYS A 295 15.33 -4.60 -6.74
N ILE A 296 14.11 -4.22 -6.40
CA ILE A 296 13.21 -4.99 -5.55
C ILE A 296 12.17 -5.80 -6.34
N GLY A 297 12.26 -5.80 -7.70
CA GLY A 297 11.34 -6.54 -8.56
C GLY A 297 9.93 -5.99 -8.60
N GLU A 298 9.76 -4.70 -8.31
CA GLU A 298 8.49 -4.01 -8.40
C GLU A 298 8.42 -3.17 -9.69
N THR A 299 7.21 -3.11 -10.27
CA THR A 299 6.95 -2.30 -11.47
C THR A 299 6.06 -1.13 -11.07
N PRO A 300 6.42 0.11 -11.46
CA PRO A 300 5.54 1.26 -11.24
C PRO A 300 4.16 0.98 -11.83
N ALA A 301 3.10 1.31 -11.09
CA ALA A 301 1.76 1.31 -11.65
C ALA A 301 1.65 2.37 -12.76
N PRO A 302 0.76 2.20 -13.75
CA PRO A 302 0.45 3.26 -14.70
C PRO A 302 0.08 4.56 -13.97
N THR A 303 0.51 5.70 -14.50
CA THR A 303 0.14 7.00 -13.93
C THR A 303 -1.37 7.18 -13.97
N MET A 304 -1.97 7.37 -12.82
CA MET A 304 -3.41 7.52 -12.62
C MET A 304 -3.70 8.80 -11.83
N THR A 305 -4.79 9.47 -12.16
CA THR A 305 -5.37 10.49 -11.28
C THR A 305 -5.89 9.84 -9.99
N ALA A 306 -6.12 10.63 -8.94
CA ALA A 306 -6.71 10.11 -7.70
C ALA A 306 -8.11 9.49 -7.94
N ALA A 307 -8.90 10.06 -8.86
CA ALA A 307 -10.20 9.50 -9.24
C ALA A 307 -10.05 8.11 -9.91
N GLN A 308 -9.16 7.99 -10.89
CA GLN A 308 -8.89 6.70 -11.55
C GLN A 308 -8.34 5.65 -10.56
N SER A 309 -7.50 6.08 -9.62
CA SER A 309 -7.01 5.20 -8.54
C SER A 309 -8.15 4.73 -7.63
N GLN A 310 -9.10 5.61 -7.31
CA GLN A 310 -10.28 5.26 -6.53
C GLN A 310 -11.19 4.28 -7.27
N ASP A 311 -11.43 4.49 -8.57
CA ASP A 311 -12.22 3.59 -9.42
C ASP A 311 -11.57 2.21 -9.52
N PHE A 312 -10.25 2.16 -9.66
CA PHE A 312 -9.47 0.91 -9.63
C PHE A 312 -9.68 0.17 -8.30
N VAL A 313 -9.53 0.84 -7.17
CA VAL A 313 -9.71 0.25 -5.83
C VAL A 313 -11.14 -0.29 -5.64
N GLN A 314 -12.15 0.43 -6.15
CA GLN A 314 -13.55 -0.04 -6.10
C GLN A 314 -13.77 -1.31 -6.94
N SER A 315 -13.18 -1.37 -8.14
CA SER A 315 -13.27 -2.54 -9.01
C SER A 315 -12.59 -3.76 -8.40
N GLU A 316 -11.39 -3.58 -7.85
CA GLU A 316 -10.65 -4.62 -7.13
C GLU A 316 -11.41 -5.12 -5.89
N SER A 317 -12.04 -4.21 -5.13
CA SER A 317 -12.86 -4.59 -3.96
C SER A 317 -14.01 -5.53 -4.35
N LYS A 318 -14.71 -5.23 -5.44
CA LYS A 318 -15.79 -6.10 -5.96
C LYS A 318 -15.26 -7.46 -6.42
N MET A 319 -14.14 -7.46 -7.13
CA MET A 319 -13.49 -8.68 -7.60
C MET A 319 -13.10 -9.59 -6.43
N TRP A 320 -12.41 -9.04 -5.44
CA TRP A 320 -11.96 -9.82 -4.28
C TRP A 320 -13.12 -10.33 -3.43
N ALA A 321 -14.19 -9.55 -3.25
CA ALA A 321 -15.40 -10.00 -2.57
C ALA A 321 -16.00 -11.23 -3.26
N THR A 322 -16.02 -11.26 -4.61
CA THR A 322 -16.46 -12.41 -5.40
C THR A 322 -15.53 -13.62 -5.18
N VAL A 323 -14.22 -13.43 -5.26
CA VAL A 323 -13.23 -14.51 -5.05
C VAL A 323 -13.37 -15.14 -3.66
N VAL A 324 -13.47 -14.32 -2.61
CA VAL A 324 -13.63 -14.80 -1.23
C VAL A 324 -14.90 -15.63 -1.07
N LYS A 325 -16.01 -15.14 -1.65
CA LYS A 325 -17.30 -15.83 -1.61
C LYS A 325 -17.26 -17.16 -2.36
N ASP A 326 -16.77 -17.15 -3.60
CA ASP A 326 -16.80 -18.34 -4.49
C ASP A 326 -15.83 -19.42 -4.02
N ALA A 327 -14.69 -19.01 -3.45
CA ALA A 327 -13.71 -19.90 -2.84
C ALA A 327 -14.09 -20.35 -1.42
N ASN A 328 -15.20 -19.82 -0.85
CA ASN A 328 -15.64 -20.07 0.53
C ASN A 328 -14.50 -19.91 1.54
N ILE A 329 -13.65 -18.88 1.34
CA ILE A 329 -12.52 -18.62 2.22
C ILE A 329 -13.06 -18.12 3.56
N LYS A 330 -12.78 -18.89 4.62
CA LYS A 330 -13.14 -18.54 6.00
C LYS A 330 -11.87 -18.25 6.76
N VAL A 331 -11.99 -17.32 7.68
CA VAL A 331 -10.94 -16.99 8.65
C VAL A 331 -11.50 -17.38 10.01
N ASP A 332 -10.88 -18.40 10.62
CA ASP A 332 -11.21 -18.86 11.98
C ASP A 332 -10.71 -17.87 13.04
#